data_5326cb9432cd47504dd2029cef98ca83
#
_entry.id   5326cb9432cd47504dd2029cef98ca83
#
_cell.length_a   1.000
_cell.length_b   1.000
_cell.length_c   1.000
_cell.angle_alpha   90.00
_cell.angle_beta   90.00
_cell.angle_gamma   90.00
#
_symmetry.space_group_name_H-M   'P 1'
#
loop_
_entity.id
_entity.type
_entity.pdbx_description
1 polymer ?
#
loop_
_entity_poly.entity_id
_entity_poly.type
_entity_poly.pdbx_seq_one_letter_code
_entity_poly.pdbx_strand_id
1 'polypeptide(L)'
;MSRIKDLQKQVFKVLADTDEPMKAMAHLHGVSLAAVMIARRRGQSPELAAMAGLLHDLWAYKSGSYDDHAHLGADYARKVLGKMEITTADETEIICGAIRHHDDKASADSPFDEVLKDADVIDHCFTDPAKEIKEKERSRYEKLCREFGLTEAAE
;
A
#
# COMPACT_ATOMS: atom_id res chain seq x y z
N MET A 1 22.93 -4.29 1.29
CA MET A 1 21.93 -3.76 2.24
C MET A 1 20.57 -3.72 1.56
N SER A 2 19.48 -4.00 2.28
CA SER A 2 18.14 -4.04 1.68
C SER A 2 17.44 -2.70 1.86
N ARG A 3 17.12 -2.02 0.75
CA ARG A 3 16.34 -0.77 0.77
C ARG A 3 15.02 -0.93 1.52
N ILE A 4 14.38 -2.10 1.37
CA ILE A 4 13.12 -2.41 2.07
C ILE A 4 13.31 -2.44 3.58
N LYS A 5 14.36 -3.11 4.08
CA LYS A 5 14.64 -3.18 5.51
C LYS A 5 14.96 -1.80 6.09
N ASP A 6 15.67 -0.98 5.36
CA ASP A 6 15.98 0.38 5.81
C ASP A 6 14.73 1.25 5.84
N LEU A 7 13.86 1.11 4.83
CA LEU A 7 12.56 1.80 4.81
C LEU A 7 11.63 1.31 5.95
N GLN A 8 11.58 0.00 6.21
CA GLN A 8 10.80 -0.54 7.33
C GLN A 8 11.23 0.06 8.68
N LYS A 9 12.54 0.20 8.91
CA LYS A 9 13.06 0.85 10.12
C LYS A 9 12.62 2.32 10.22
N GLN A 10 12.65 3.03 9.10
CA GLN A 10 12.21 4.43 9.06
C GLN A 10 10.71 4.56 9.30
N VAL A 11 9.91 3.71 8.67
CA VAL A 11 8.45 3.65 8.88
C VAL A 11 8.14 3.35 10.36
N PHE A 12 8.82 2.37 10.95
CA PHE A 12 8.65 2.05 12.36
C PHE A 12 8.95 3.23 13.28
N LYS A 13 10.02 3.98 12.99
CA LYS A 13 10.35 5.20 13.77
C LYS A 13 9.24 6.25 13.69
N VAL A 14 8.66 6.46 12.52
CA VAL A 14 7.55 7.39 12.34
C VAL A 14 6.32 6.94 13.12
N LEU A 15 6.02 5.64 13.11
CA LEU A 15 4.84 5.09 13.76
C LEU A 15 4.96 4.99 15.29
N ALA A 16 6.18 4.92 15.83
CA ALA A 16 6.42 4.66 17.25
C ALA A 16 5.73 5.67 18.18
N ASP A 17 5.57 6.90 17.74
CA ASP A 17 4.94 7.99 18.50
C ASP A 17 3.45 8.18 18.18
N THR A 18 2.83 7.27 17.40
CA THR A 18 1.41 7.31 17.08
C THR A 18 0.59 6.51 18.09
N ASP A 19 -0.75 6.68 18.06
CA ASP A 19 -1.64 6.05 19.06
C ASP A 19 -1.68 4.52 18.93
N GLU A 20 -1.65 3.98 17.71
CA GLU A 20 -1.77 2.54 17.45
C GLU A 20 -0.65 2.02 16.53
N PRO A 21 0.63 2.05 16.97
CA PRO A 21 1.76 1.75 16.09
C PRO A 21 1.76 0.30 15.57
N MET A 22 1.33 -0.65 16.37
CA MET A 22 1.28 -2.06 15.94
C MET A 22 0.22 -2.29 14.88
N LYS A 23 -0.96 -1.71 15.02
CA LYS A 23 -2.04 -1.79 14.04
C LYS A 23 -1.64 -1.14 12.72
N ALA A 24 -1.04 0.04 12.79
CA ALA A 24 -0.53 0.75 11.62
C ALA A 24 0.54 -0.07 10.90
N MET A 25 1.51 -0.60 11.64
CA MET A 25 2.57 -1.43 11.05
C MET A 25 2.04 -2.71 10.43
N ALA A 26 1.07 -3.37 11.07
CA ALA A 26 0.43 -4.57 10.53
C ALA A 26 -0.24 -4.29 9.17
N HIS A 27 -0.98 -3.19 9.05
CA HIS A 27 -1.61 -2.79 7.78
C HIS A 27 -0.56 -2.46 6.71
N LEU A 28 0.40 -1.60 7.00
CA LEU A 28 1.43 -1.22 6.03
C LEU A 28 2.28 -2.42 5.58
N HIS A 29 2.62 -3.30 6.51
CA HIS A 29 3.36 -4.51 6.18
C HIS A 29 2.51 -5.49 5.35
N GLY A 30 1.24 -5.68 5.69
CA GLY A 30 0.30 -6.52 4.94
C GLY A 30 0.12 -6.04 3.51
N VAL A 31 -0.07 -4.73 3.31
CA VAL A 31 -0.17 -4.14 1.96
C VAL A 31 1.15 -4.28 1.20
N SER A 32 2.29 -4.08 1.86
CA SER A 32 3.61 -4.27 1.26
C SER A 32 3.81 -5.69 0.73
N LEU A 33 3.47 -6.70 1.54
CA LEU A 33 3.57 -8.11 1.14
C LEU A 33 2.61 -8.44 -0.02
N ALA A 34 1.37 -8.02 0.07
CA ALA A 34 0.39 -8.22 -1.00
C ALA A 34 0.85 -7.56 -2.31
N ALA A 35 1.41 -6.35 -2.23
CA ALA A 35 1.93 -5.62 -3.39
C ALA A 35 3.08 -6.38 -4.08
N VAL A 36 3.98 -7.00 -3.32
CA VAL A 36 5.05 -7.85 -3.89
C VAL A 36 4.46 -9.02 -4.67
N MET A 37 3.49 -9.71 -4.09
CA MET A 37 2.86 -10.87 -4.73
C MET A 37 2.14 -10.47 -6.03
N ILE A 38 1.35 -9.40 -5.99
CA ILE A 38 0.62 -8.91 -7.16
C ILE A 38 1.60 -8.41 -8.24
N ALA A 39 2.63 -7.64 -7.85
CA ALA A 39 3.64 -7.13 -8.78
C ALA A 39 4.35 -8.27 -9.52
N ARG A 40 4.74 -9.34 -8.81
CA ARG A 40 5.35 -10.52 -9.43
C ARG A 40 4.42 -11.19 -10.45
N ARG A 41 3.15 -11.31 -10.11
CA ARG A 41 2.18 -11.91 -11.03
C ARG A 41 1.95 -11.07 -12.28
N ARG A 42 2.02 -9.75 -12.15
CA ARG A 42 1.71 -8.80 -13.24
C ARG A 42 2.94 -8.24 -13.96
N GLY A 43 4.14 -8.71 -13.64
CA GLY A 43 5.37 -8.24 -14.27
C GLY A 43 5.75 -6.80 -13.90
N GLN A 44 5.30 -6.31 -12.75
CA GLN A 44 5.68 -5.02 -12.19
C GLN A 44 6.88 -5.16 -11.24
N SER A 45 7.51 -4.05 -10.83
CA SER A 45 8.64 -4.06 -9.90
C SER A 45 8.20 -4.46 -8.49
N PRO A 46 8.61 -5.63 -7.97
CA PRO A 46 8.23 -6.05 -6.62
C PRO A 46 8.83 -5.16 -5.54
N GLU A 47 10.03 -4.66 -5.74
CA GLU A 47 10.70 -3.81 -4.75
C GLU A 47 10.02 -2.46 -4.61
N LEU A 48 9.69 -1.80 -5.73
CA LEU A 48 8.96 -0.53 -5.70
C LEU A 48 7.54 -0.71 -5.16
N ALA A 49 6.91 -1.84 -5.47
CA ALA A 49 5.58 -2.18 -4.94
C ALA A 49 5.61 -2.35 -3.41
N ALA A 50 6.64 -3.03 -2.88
CA ALA A 50 6.83 -3.14 -1.43
C ALA A 50 7.00 -1.77 -0.77
N MET A 51 7.80 -0.89 -1.36
CA MET A 51 8.01 0.47 -0.86
C MET A 51 6.71 1.29 -0.88
N ALA A 52 5.96 1.23 -1.97
CA ALA A 52 4.68 1.91 -2.08
C ALA A 52 3.70 1.43 -0.99
N GLY A 53 3.62 0.13 -0.75
CA GLY A 53 2.80 -0.45 0.31
C GLY A 53 3.17 0.05 1.70
N LEU A 54 4.48 0.13 2.00
CA LEU A 54 4.96 0.63 3.30
C LEU A 54 4.65 2.11 3.52
N LEU A 55 4.50 2.89 2.47
CA LEU A 55 4.38 4.35 2.56
C LEU A 55 2.96 4.87 2.33
N HIS A 56 2.06 4.07 1.74
CA HIS A 56 0.80 4.59 1.18
C HIS A 56 -0.09 5.32 2.19
N ASP A 57 -0.19 4.83 3.42
CA ASP A 57 -0.99 5.40 4.51
C ASP A 57 -0.15 5.99 5.65
N LEU A 58 1.17 6.06 5.51
CA LEU A 58 2.06 6.51 6.57
C LEU A 58 1.71 7.92 7.07
N TRP A 59 1.33 8.83 6.15
CA TRP A 59 0.89 10.17 6.52
C TRP A 59 -0.41 10.17 7.32
N ALA A 60 -1.38 9.34 6.94
CA ALA A 60 -2.64 9.22 7.66
C ALA A 60 -2.41 8.82 9.13
N TYR A 61 -1.55 7.84 9.37
CA TYR A 61 -1.18 7.44 10.73
C TYR A 61 -0.41 8.53 11.47
N LYS A 62 0.56 9.15 10.80
CA LYS A 62 1.38 10.21 11.41
C LYS A 62 0.55 11.44 11.77
N SER A 63 -0.34 11.87 10.89
CA SER A 63 -1.17 13.06 11.09
C SER A 63 -2.41 12.81 11.95
N GLY A 64 -2.83 11.55 12.06
CA GLY A 64 -4.09 11.16 12.73
C GLY A 64 -5.33 11.50 11.91
N SER A 65 -5.21 11.77 10.62
CA SER A 65 -6.31 12.14 9.74
C SER A 65 -6.20 11.47 8.37
N TYR A 66 -7.34 11.03 7.85
CA TYR A 66 -7.48 10.50 6.48
C TYR A 66 -7.90 11.58 5.46
N ASP A 67 -8.07 12.84 5.90
CA ASP A 67 -8.42 13.93 5.00
C ASP A 67 -7.32 14.16 3.97
N ASP A 68 -7.67 14.00 2.67
CA ASP A 68 -6.75 14.10 1.54
C ASP A 68 -5.48 13.24 1.68
N HIS A 69 -5.59 12.11 2.38
CA HIS A 69 -4.43 11.30 2.78
C HIS A 69 -3.63 10.73 1.61
N ALA A 70 -4.26 10.48 0.46
CA ALA A 70 -3.57 9.97 -0.73
C ALA A 70 -2.63 11.01 -1.33
N HIS A 71 -3.08 12.25 -1.51
CA HIS A 71 -2.25 13.34 -2.04
C HIS A 71 -1.18 13.77 -1.02
N LEU A 72 -1.58 14.05 0.22
CA LEU A 72 -0.65 14.42 1.29
C LEU A 72 0.32 13.28 1.61
N GLY A 73 -0.15 12.05 1.52
CA GLY A 73 0.68 10.85 1.69
C GLY A 73 1.73 10.70 0.60
N ALA A 74 1.38 11.00 -0.66
CA ALA A 74 2.34 11.01 -1.76
C ALA A 74 3.43 12.07 -1.54
N ASP A 75 3.05 13.28 -1.12
CA ASP A 75 4.00 14.35 -0.82
C ASP A 75 4.92 13.98 0.36
N TYR A 76 4.36 13.37 1.39
CA TYR A 76 5.13 12.90 2.54
C TYR A 76 6.10 11.77 2.17
N ALA A 77 5.64 10.80 1.37
CA ALA A 77 6.48 9.71 0.87
C ALA A 77 7.67 10.26 0.07
N ARG A 78 7.45 11.26 -0.76
CA ARG A 78 8.51 11.94 -1.52
C ARG A 78 9.57 12.52 -0.59
N LYS A 79 9.16 13.16 0.50
CA LYS A 79 10.10 13.71 1.49
C LYS A 79 10.90 12.61 2.20
N VAL A 80 10.24 11.52 2.59
CA VAL A 80 10.90 10.38 3.24
C VAL A 80 11.93 9.76 2.31
N LEU A 81 11.56 9.44 1.07
CA LEU A 81 12.45 8.84 0.09
C LEU A 81 13.61 9.75 -0.29
N GLY A 82 13.34 11.04 -0.46
CA GLY A 82 14.39 12.04 -0.76
C GLY A 82 15.40 12.18 0.37
N LYS A 83 14.94 12.17 1.63
CA LYS A 83 15.83 12.23 2.79
C LYS A 83 16.67 10.96 2.97
N MET A 84 16.10 9.80 2.63
CA MET A 84 16.80 8.52 2.76
C MET A 84 17.77 8.26 1.59
N GLU A 85 17.58 8.90 0.45
CA GLU A 85 18.40 8.73 -0.76
C GLU A 85 18.49 7.27 -1.23
N ILE A 86 17.40 6.51 -1.08
CA ILE A 86 17.35 5.07 -1.43
C ILE A 86 16.68 4.79 -2.77
N THR A 87 16.16 5.80 -3.44
CA THR A 87 15.47 5.66 -4.73
C THR A 87 16.02 6.67 -5.74
N THR A 88 15.94 6.34 -7.02
CA THR A 88 16.14 7.31 -8.10
C THR A 88 14.95 8.26 -8.21
N ALA A 89 15.10 9.34 -8.98
CA ALA A 89 14.01 10.27 -9.25
C ALA A 89 12.81 9.56 -9.92
N ASP A 90 13.08 8.71 -10.90
CA ASP A 90 12.03 7.95 -11.61
C ASP A 90 11.32 6.96 -10.67
N GLU A 91 12.06 6.24 -9.85
CA GLU A 91 11.48 5.33 -8.85
C GLU A 91 10.59 6.07 -7.87
N THR A 92 11.02 7.24 -7.41
CA THR A 92 10.23 8.10 -6.51
C THR A 92 8.92 8.52 -7.16
N GLU A 93 8.94 8.92 -8.44
CA GLU A 93 7.72 9.30 -9.17
C GLU A 93 6.76 8.11 -9.30
N ILE A 94 7.26 6.92 -9.60
CA ILE A 94 6.44 5.71 -9.70
C ILE A 94 5.76 5.40 -8.36
N ILE A 95 6.50 5.41 -7.26
CA ILE A 95 5.97 5.15 -5.92
C ILE A 95 4.95 6.22 -5.52
N CYS A 96 5.29 7.49 -5.66
CA CYS A 96 4.41 8.60 -5.27
C CYS A 96 3.14 8.66 -6.12
N GLY A 97 3.23 8.35 -7.41
CA GLY A 97 2.06 8.26 -8.29
C GLY A 97 1.08 7.19 -7.82
N ALA A 98 1.58 6.00 -7.48
CA ALA A 98 0.74 4.93 -6.94
C ALA A 98 0.06 5.34 -5.62
N ILE A 99 0.79 5.97 -4.72
CA ILE A 99 0.24 6.46 -3.44
C ILE A 99 -0.85 7.50 -3.69
N ARG A 100 -0.62 8.45 -4.58
CA ARG A 100 -1.57 9.51 -4.93
C ARG A 100 -2.91 8.96 -5.41
N HIS A 101 -2.90 7.86 -6.15
CA HIS A 101 -4.09 7.27 -6.76
C HIS A 101 -4.73 6.15 -5.93
N HIS A 102 -4.07 5.67 -4.85
CA HIS A 102 -4.46 4.41 -4.20
C HIS A 102 -5.86 4.40 -3.61
N ASP A 103 -6.38 5.53 -3.17
CA ASP A 103 -7.70 5.62 -2.54
C ASP A 103 -8.85 5.62 -3.56
N ASP A 104 -8.61 5.98 -4.80
CA ASP A 104 -9.60 5.93 -5.87
C ASP A 104 -9.75 4.50 -6.44
N LYS A 105 -10.58 3.71 -5.77
CA LYS A 105 -10.85 2.32 -6.16
C LYS A 105 -11.80 2.19 -7.37
N ALA A 106 -12.49 3.27 -7.73
CA ALA A 106 -13.46 3.27 -8.83
C ALA A 106 -12.79 3.45 -10.20
N SER A 107 -11.67 4.15 -10.26
CA SER A 107 -10.94 4.44 -11.49
C SER A 107 -9.78 3.45 -11.70
N ALA A 108 -9.45 3.21 -12.97
CA ALA A 108 -8.23 2.49 -13.35
C ALA A 108 -7.14 3.50 -13.72
N ASP A 109 -5.96 3.33 -13.15
CA ASP A 109 -4.77 4.14 -13.44
C ASP A 109 -3.68 3.26 -14.08
N SER A 110 -2.41 3.61 -13.93
CA SER A 110 -1.31 2.81 -14.52
C SER A 110 -1.28 1.39 -13.96
N PRO A 111 -0.67 0.42 -14.69
CA PRO A 111 -0.52 -0.94 -14.19
C PRO A 111 0.16 -1.04 -12.82
N PHE A 112 1.12 -0.18 -12.53
CA PHE A 112 1.77 -0.14 -11.22
C PHE A 112 0.85 0.43 -10.14
N ASP A 113 0.10 1.49 -10.45
CA ASP A 113 -0.88 2.07 -9.52
C ASP A 113 -1.94 1.04 -9.11
N GLU A 114 -2.40 0.22 -10.08
CA GLU A 114 -3.37 -0.84 -9.83
C GLU A 114 -2.83 -1.92 -8.89
N VAL A 115 -1.53 -2.19 -8.89
CA VAL A 115 -0.90 -3.10 -7.91
C VAL A 115 -1.14 -2.61 -6.48
N LEU A 116 -0.92 -1.33 -6.21
CA LEU A 116 -1.10 -0.78 -4.86
C LEU A 116 -2.56 -0.75 -4.44
N LYS A 117 -3.47 -0.33 -5.35
CA LYS A 117 -4.91 -0.34 -5.07
C LYS A 117 -5.41 -1.74 -4.69
N ASP A 118 -5.00 -2.75 -5.45
CA ASP A 118 -5.40 -4.13 -5.22
C ASP A 118 -4.72 -4.73 -3.98
N ALA A 119 -3.49 -4.35 -3.69
CA ALA A 119 -2.79 -4.77 -2.46
C ALA A 119 -3.49 -4.25 -1.20
N ASP A 120 -3.98 -3.01 -1.24
CA ASP A 120 -4.77 -2.43 -0.14
C ASP A 120 -6.09 -3.18 0.06
N VAL A 121 -6.76 -3.56 -1.02
CA VAL A 121 -7.96 -4.42 -0.97
C VAL A 121 -7.64 -5.80 -0.39
N ILE A 122 -6.54 -6.42 -0.78
CA ILE A 122 -6.12 -7.72 -0.22
C ILE A 122 -5.97 -7.63 1.30
N ASP A 123 -5.25 -6.63 1.81
CA ASP A 123 -5.09 -6.49 3.26
C ASP A 123 -6.44 -6.27 3.96
N HIS A 124 -7.29 -5.39 3.43
CA HIS A 124 -8.61 -5.13 4.01
C HIS A 124 -9.52 -6.36 4.03
N CYS A 125 -9.49 -7.20 2.99
CA CYS A 125 -10.44 -8.29 2.81
C CYS A 125 -9.95 -9.64 3.36
N PHE A 126 -8.64 -9.84 3.47
CA PHE A 126 -8.06 -11.14 3.84
C PHE A 126 -7.41 -11.20 5.21
N THR A 127 -7.16 -10.05 5.85
CA THR A 127 -6.57 -10.02 7.21
C THR A 127 -7.52 -10.56 8.26
N ASP A 128 -8.81 -10.26 8.13
CA ASP A 128 -9.86 -10.76 9.00
C ASP A 128 -10.99 -11.39 8.16
N PRO A 129 -11.03 -12.73 8.03
CA PRO A 129 -12.03 -13.41 7.21
C PRO A 129 -13.48 -13.22 7.67
N ALA A 130 -13.70 -12.79 8.92
CA ALA A 130 -15.05 -12.52 9.44
C ALA A 130 -15.55 -11.11 9.10
N LYS A 131 -14.67 -10.26 8.59
CA LYS A 131 -15.01 -8.87 8.29
C LYS A 131 -15.80 -8.78 6.98
N GLU A 132 -16.88 -8.00 7.03
CA GLU A 132 -17.67 -7.72 5.83
C GLU A 132 -16.85 -6.93 4.79
N ILE A 133 -16.97 -7.34 3.53
CA ILE A 133 -16.30 -6.69 2.41
C ILE A 133 -17.07 -5.43 2.04
N LYS A 134 -16.38 -4.28 2.06
CA LYS A 134 -16.98 -3.00 1.70
C LYS A 134 -17.39 -2.99 0.23
N GLU A 135 -18.55 -2.40 -0.07
CA GLU A 135 -19.09 -2.36 -1.43
C GLU A 135 -18.11 -1.73 -2.44
N LYS A 136 -17.41 -0.67 -2.04
CA LYS A 136 -16.42 0.00 -2.90
C LYS A 136 -15.23 -0.88 -3.28
N GLU A 137 -14.97 -1.96 -2.55
CA GLU A 137 -13.86 -2.90 -2.76
C GLU A 137 -14.29 -4.22 -3.38
N ARG A 138 -15.59 -4.52 -3.39
CA ARG A 138 -16.13 -5.82 -3.81
C ARG A 138 -15.69 -6.23 -5.21
N SER A 139 -15.81 -5.35 -6.19
CA SER A 139 -15.42 -5.66 -7.57
C SER A 139 -13.94 -6.05 -7.70
N ARG A 140 -13.05 -5.34 -7.01
CA ARG A 140 -11.61 -5.66 -7.00
C ARG A 140 -11.35 -6.97 -6.25
N TYR A 141 -12.02 -7.18 -5.12
CA TYR A 141 -11.92 -8.41 -4.34
C TYR A 141 -12.30 -9.64 -5.18
N GLU A 142 -13.43 -9.62 -5.87
CA GLU A 142 -13.88 -10.72 -6.71
C GLU A 142 -12.90 -11.00 -7.86
N LYS A 143 -12.39 -9.98 -8.53
CA LYS A 143 -11.37 -10.10 -9.57
C LYS A 143 -10.08 -10.72 -9.05
N LEU A 144 -9.64 -10.31 -7.86
CA LEU A 144 -8.44 -10.83 -7.20
C LEU A 144 -8.60 -12.30 -6.82
N CYS A 145 -9.77 -12.69 -6.31
CA CYS A 145 -10.08 -14.11 -6.05
C CYS A 145 -9.93 -14.93 -7.32
N ARG A 146 -10.47 -14.48 -8.44
CA ARG A 146 -10.32 -15.17 -9.74
C ARG A 146 -8.87 -15.19 -10.21
N GLU A 147 -8.18 -14.06 -10.14
CA GLU A 147 -6.78 -13.94 -10.59
C GLU A 147 -5.86 -14.89 -9.83
N PHE A 148 -6.05 -15.03 -8.51
CA PHE A 148 -5.20 -15.84 -7.64
C PHE A 148 -5.76 -17.23 -7.33
N GLY A 149 -6.89 -17.60 -7.89
CA GLY A 149 -7.51 -18.90 -7.65
C GLY A 149 -7.97 -19.12 -6.21
N LEU A 150 -8.47 -18.08 -5.57
CA LEU A 150 -8.93 -18.11 -4.18
C LEU A 150 -10.44 -18.29 -4.10
N THR A 151 -10.90 -18.97 -3.05
CA THR A 151 -12.33 -19.07 -2.73
C THR A 151 -12.80 -17.71 -2.18
N GLU A 152 -13.93 -17.23 -2.68
CA GLU A 152 -14.57 -16.03 -2.15
C GLU A 152 -15.04 -16.28 -0.71
N ALA A 153 -15.17 -15.18 0.06
CA ALA A 153 -15.72 -15.28 1.40
C ALA A 153 -17.14 -15.86 1.36
N ALA A 154 -17.46 -16.73 2.31
CA ALA A 154 -18.81 -17.23 2.48
C ALA A 154 -19.75 -16.07 2.85
N GLU A 155 -20.96 -16.05 2.25
CA GLU A 155 -22.00 -15.09 2.58
C GLU A 155 -22.58 -15.33 4.00
#